data_57e8f8a935fcc66d32d1ed8d8bd2ef10
#
_entry.id   57e8f8a935fcc66d32d1ed8d8bd2ef10
#
_cell.length_a   1.000
_cell.length_b   1.000
_cell.length_c   1.000
_cell.angle_alpha   90.00
_cell.angle_beta   90.00
_cell.angle_gamma   90.00
#
_symmetry.space_group_name_H-M   'P 1'
#
loop_
_entity.id
_entity.type
_entity.pdbx_description
1 polymer ?
#
loop_
_entity_poly.entity_id
_entity_poly.type
_entity_poly.pdbx_seq_one_letter_code
_entity_poly.pdbx_strand_id
1 'polypeptide(L)'
;MKNFNNVHSSFALEPQNVRLGLASDGFNPFGNMSISYSVWPVVLIPYNLPPWMCMKHTFFMLSLLIPGPTAPGNDIDIYLQPLINELNDFWDVGVQTYDVSTKQNFCMHAILWTINDFPAYANLSGWSTKGKFACPICNKVGVLMVTVTVPDRD
;
A
#
# COMPACT_ATOMS: atom_id res chain seq x y z
N MET A 1 -9.44 9.86 4.89
CA MET A 1 -10.50 9.55 3.92
C MET A 1 -11.39 10.75 3.56
N LYS A 2 -11.94 11.55 4.51
CA LYS A 2 -12.84 12.67 4.14
C LYS A 2 -12.20 13.67 3.16
N ASN A 3 -10.96 14.09 3.40
CA ASN A 3 -10.28 15.05 2.50
C ASN A 3 -10.02 14.46 1.11
N PHE A 4 -9.65 13.17 1.03
CA PHE A 4 -9.46 12.48 -0.25
C PHE A 4 -10.75 12.42 -1.07
N ASN A 5 -11.86 12.02 -0.45
CA ASN A 5 -13.15 11.94 -1.13
C ASN A 5 -13.64 13.30 -1.64
N ASN A 6 -13.23 14.40 -1.01
CA ASN A 6 -13.57 15.75 -1.47
C ASN A 6 -12.76 16.16 -2.72
N VAL A 7 -11.50 15.73 -2.78
CA VAL A 7 -10.62 16.02 -3.92
C VAL A 7 -10.94 15.11 -5.11
N HIS A 8 -11.20 13.82 -4.85
CA HIS A 8 -11.49 12.81 -5.86
C HIS A 8 -12.96 12.37 -5.80
N SER A 9 -13.86 13.31 -6.07
CA SER A 9 -15.31 13.08 -5.95
C SER A 9 -15.81 12.00 -6.90
N SER A 10 -15.29 11.92 -8.12
CA SER A 10 -15.65 10.88 -9.10
C SER A 10 -15.33 9.46 -8.59
N PHE A 11 -14.16 9.28 -7.99
CA PHE A 11 -13.79 8.00 -7.34
C PHE A 11 -14.70 7.68 -6.15
N ALA A 12 -15.05 8.70 -5.38
CA ALA A 12 -15.85 8.54 -4.17
C ALA A 12 -17.33 8.22 -4.45
N LEU A 13 -17.84 8.64 -5.61
CA LEU A 13 -19.23 8.37 -6.04
C LEU A 13 -19.46 6.90 -6.40
N GLU A 14 -18.42 6.19 -6.84
CA GLU A 14 -18.52 4.76 -7.12
C GLU A 14 -18.14 3.94 -5.86
N PRO A 15 -19.12 3.36 -5.14
CA PRO A 15 -18.86 2.64 -3.90
C PRO A 15 -18.09 1.32 -4.11
N GLN A 16 -18.09 0.80 -5.33
CA GLN A 16 -17.41 -0.43 -5.71
C GLN A 16 -15.93 -0.22 -6.03
N ASN A 17 -15.47 1.05 -6.14
CA ASN A 17 -14.05 1.34 -6.25
C ASN A 17 -13.27 0.84 -5.03
N VAL A 18 -12.11 0.23 -5.29
CA VAL A 18 -11.36 -0.48 -4.26
C VAL A 18 -10.41 0.45 -3.53
N ARG A 19 -10.42 0.34 -2.21
CA ARG A 19 -9.49 1.04 -1.31
C ARG A 19 -8.55 0.04 -0.70
N LEU A 20 -7.28 0.11 -1.04
CA LEU A 20 -6.26 -0.83 -0.62
C LEU A 20 -5.33 -0.20 0.41
N GLY A 21 -4.91 -1.00 1.38
CA GLY A 21 -3.79 -0.71 2.25
C GLY A 21 -2.61 -1.60 1.86
N LEU A 22 -1.43 -1.03 1.66
CA LEU A 22 -0.20 -1.78 1.48
C LEU A 22 0.53 -1.83 2.82
N ALA A 23 0.85 -3.04 3.25
CA ALA A 23 1.68 -3.29 4.41
C ALA A 23 2.86 -4.19 4.02
N SER A 24 4.03 -3.89 4.55
CA SER A 24 5.21 -4.72 4.37
C SER A 24 6.06 -4.67 5.64
N ASP A 25 6.50 -5.83 6.09
CA ASP A 25 7.38 -5.96 7.24
C ASP A 25 8.28 -7.19 7.07
N GLY A 26 9.47 -7.11 7.65
CA GLY A 26 10.44 -8.20 7.60
C GLY A 26 10.22 -9.22 8.69
N PHE A 27 10.22 -10.50 8.34
CA PHE A 27 10.19 -11.57 9.34
C PHE A 27 11.20 -12.67 9.02
N ASN A 28 11.63 -13.37 10.07
CA ASN A 28 12.49 -14.55 9.94
C ASN A 28 11.64 -15.82 9.88
N PRO A 29 11.57 -16.51 8.71
CA PRO A 29 10.72 -17.69 8.55
C PRO A 29 11.21 -18.93 9.30
N PHE A 30 12.47 -18.93 9.76
CA PHE A 30 13.06 -20.08 10.44
C PHE A 30 12.80 -20.10 11.96
N GLY A 31 12.25 -19.02 12.51
CA GLY A 31 11.98 -18.91 13.96
C GLY A 31 13.22 -18.98 14.86
N ASN A 32 14.41 -19.01 14.29
CA ASN A 32 15.69 -19.12 15.01
C ASN A 32 16.43 -17.79 14.95
N MET A 33 16.59 -17.14 16.11
CA MET A 33 17.31 -15.86 16.20
C MET A 33 18.82 -15.97 15.90
N SER A 34 19.38 -17.19 15.91
CA SER A 34 20.79 -17.41 15.57
C SER A 34 21.07 -17.29 14.06
N ILE A 35 20.05 -17.38 13.23
CA ILE A 35 20.16 -17.23 11.79
C ILE A 35 19.58 -15.87 11.41
N SER A 36 20.44 -14.95 11.01
CA SER A 36 20.01 -13.66 10.47
C SER A 36 19.45 -13.86 9.07
N TYR A 37 18.13 -13.96 8.98
CA TYR A 37 17.42 -14.08 7.70
C TYR A 37 16.14 -13.26 7.75
N SER A 38 15.86 -12.48 6.73
CA SER A 38 14.68 -11.66 6.66
C SER A 38 13.99 -11.79 5.31
N VAL A 39 12.73 -12.15 5.31
CA VAL A 39 11.85 -12.17 4.14
C VAL A 39 10.83 -11.05 4.31
N TRP A 40 10.51 -10.36 3.22
CA TRP A 40 9.61 -9.21 3.24
C TRP A 40 8.39 -9.46 2.35
N PRO A 41 7.28 -9.95 2.93
CA PRO A 41 6.01 -10.01 2.22
C PRO A 41 5.43 -8.61 2.06
N VAL A 42 4.88 -8.35 0.90
CA VAL A 42 4.06 -7.17 0.61
C VAL A 42 2.62 -7.63 0.47
N VAL A 43 1.77 -7.15 1.35
CA VAL A 43 0.37 -7.54 1.40
C VAL A 43 -0.54 -6.36 1.10
N LEU A 44 -1.60 -6.62 0.36
CA LEU A 44 -2.67 -5.67 0.11
C LEU A 44 -3.88 -6.02 0.99
N ILE A 45 -4.45 -5.01 1.62
CA ILE A 45 -5.56 -5.14 2.56
C ILE A 45 -6.75 -4.34 2.02
N PRO A 46 -7.89 -4.96 1.70
CA PRO A 46 -9.06 -4.23 1.19
C PRO A 46 -9.80 -3.51 2.31
N TYR A 47 -9.79 -2.18 2.30
CA TYR A 47 -10.49 -1.33 3.27
C TYR A 47 -11.98 -1.13 2.98
N ASN A 48 -12.48 -1.63 1.87
CA ASN A 48 -13.91 -1.67 1.60
C ASN A 48 -14.66 -2.62 2.52
N LEU A 49 -13.94 -3.58 3.11
CA LEU A 49 -14.53 -4.51 4.06
C LEU A 49 -14.78 -3.87 5.43
N PRO A 50 -15.76 -4.36 6.20
CA PRO A 50 -15.93 -3.94 7.58
C PRO A 50 -14.65 -4.15 8.40
N PRO A 51 -14.36 -3.28 9.41
CA PRO A 51 -13.10 -3.33 10.16
C PRO A 51 -12.76 -4.71 10.76
N TRP A 52 -13.78 -5.45 11.20
CA TRP A 52 -13.60 -6.81 11.76
C TRP A 52 -13.27 -7.88 10.71
N MET A 53 -13.44 -7.57 9.42
CA MET A 53 -13.09 -8.45 8.31
C MET A 53 -11.76 -8.05 7.67
N CYS A 54 -11.54 -6.76 7.44
CA CYS A 54 -10.35 -6.30 6.71
C CYS A 54 -9.04 -6.68 7.43
N MET A 55 -9.06 -6.83 8.76
CA MET A 55 -7.89 -7.24 9.54
C MET A 55 -7.73 -8.77 9.69
N LYS A 56 -8.60 -9.57 9.08
CA LYS A 56 -8.42 -11.02 9.09
C LYS A 56 -7.46 -11.43 7.96
N HIS A 57 -6.49 -12.27 8.29
CA HIS A 57 -5.48 -12.75 7.34
C HIS A 57 -6.07 -13.46 6.10
N THR A 58 -7.29 -14.00 6.19
CA THR A 58 -8.00 -14.60 5.05
C THR A 58 -8.35 -13.61 3.94
N PHE A 59 -8.37 -12.32 4.24
CA PHE A 59 -8.62 -11.25 3.28
C PHE A 59 -7.35 -10.51 2.85
N PHE A 60 -6.20 -10.88 3.40
CA PHE A 60 -4.93 -10.34 2.97
C PHE A 60 -4.53 -10.96 1.63
N MET A 61 -4.15 -10.12 0.70
CA MET A 61 -3.66 -10.55 -0.60
C MET A 61 -2.14 -10.41 -0.61
N LEU A 62 -1.42 -11.54 -0.64
CA LEU A 62 0.02 -11.52 -0.84
C LEU A 62 0.28 -11.10 -2.30
N SER A 63 0.81 -9.90 -2.46
CA SER A 63 1.10 -9.34 -3.78
C SER A 63 2.53 -9.65 -4.22
N LEU A 64 3.47 -9.58 -3.29
CA LEU A 64 4.89 -9.77 -3.56
C LEU A 64 5.57 -10.39 -2.34
N LEU A 65 6.58 -11.22 -2.59
CA LEU A 65 7.48 -11.72 -1.56
C LEU A 65 8.92 -11.36 -1.93
N ILE A 66 9.53 -10.45 -1.18
CA ILE A 66 10.92 -10.08 -1.37
C ILE A 66 11.78 -11.10 -0.63
N PRO A 67 12.65 -11.85 -1.34
CA PRO A 67 13.44 -12.91 -0.72
C PRO A 67 14.58 -12.35 0.14
N GLY A 68 14.95 -13.12 1.19
CA GLY A 68 16.15 -12.86 1.99
C GLY A 68 17.47 -13.12 1.24
N PRO A 69 18.57 -13.14 1.99
CA PRO A 69 18.66 -13.21 3.46
C PRO A 69 18.57 -11.87 4.19
N THR A 70 18.81 -10.75 3.53
CA THR A 70 18.86 -9.42 4.15
C THR A 70 17.61 -8.61 3.84
N ALA A 71 17.31 -7.64 4.71
CA ALA A 71 16.26 -6.66 4.42
C ALA A 71 16.60 -5.88 3.14
N PRO A 72 15.58 -5.53 2.31
CA PRO A 72 15.80 -4.84 1.04
C PRO A 72 16.36 -3.43 1.21
N GLY A 73 16.19 -2.81 2.39
CA GLY A 73 16.61 -1.44 2.62
C GLY A 73 16.00 -0.48 1.59
N ASN A 74 16.81 0.42 1.04
CA ASN A 74 16.36 1.40 0.04
C ASN A 74 16.05 0.75 -1.32
N ASP A 75 16.50 -0.48 -1.58
CA ASP A 75 16.23 -1.18 -2.84
C ASP A 75 14.79 -1.74 -2.90
N ILE A 76 14.00 -1.56 -1.85
CA ILE A 76 12.59 -1.97 -1.81
C ILE A 76 11.78 -1.36 -2.96
N ASP A 77 12.14 -0.16 -3.40
CA ASP A 77 11.49 0.55 -4.51
C ASP A 77 11.59 -0.25 -5.83
N ILE A 78 12.73 -0.92 -6.05
CA ILE A 78 12.95 -1.74 -7.25
C ILE A 78 11.97 -2.92 -7.26
N TYR A 79 11.77 -3.55 -6.11
CA TYR A 79 10.85 -4.68 -5.97
C TYR A 79 9.39 -4.25 -6.08
N LEU A 80 9.05 -3.06 -5.59
CA LEU A 80 7.68 -2.53 -5.62
C LEU A 80 7.28 -1.95 -6.99
N GLN A 81 8.25 -1.60 -7.85
CA GLN A 81 7.97 -0.91 -9.10
C GLN A 81 6.93 -1.60 -10.00
N PRO A 82 6.95 -2.94 -10.19
CA PRO A 82 5.91 -3.62 -10.98
C PRO A 82 4.51 -3.47 -10.36
N LEU A 83 4.41 -3.61 -9.04
CA LEU A 83 3.14 -3.45 -8.32
C LEU A 83 2.60 -2.02 -8.43
N ILE A 84 3.48 -1.03 -8.31
CA ILE A 84 3.11 0.39 -8.44
C ILE A 84 2.62 0.69 -9.85
N ASN A 85 3.27 0.15 -10.88
CA ASN A 85 2.85 0.33 -12.27
C ASN A 85 1.45 -0.24 -12.50
N GLU A 86 1.18 -1.46 -12.05
CA GLU A 86 -0.16 -2.07 -12.13
C GLU A 86 -1.22 -1.26 -11.37
N LEU A 87 -0.88 -0.75 -10.19
CA LEU A 87 -1.81 0.06 -9.41
C LEU A 87 -2.08 1.44 -10.05
N ASN A 88 -1.09 2.01 -10.75
CA ASN A 88 -1.30 3.23 -11.54
C ASN A 88 -2.25 2.97 -12.71
N ASP A 89 -2.06 1.86 -13.44
CA ASP A 89 -2.99 1.47 -14.50
C ASP A 89 -4.39 1.22 -13.94
N PHE A 90 -4.48 0.64 -12.75
CA PHE A 90 -5.75 0.40 -12.07
C PHE A 90 -6.44 1.70 -11.62
N TRP A 91 -5.65 2.73 -11.32
CA TRP A 91 -6.16 4.06 -11.00
C TRP A 91 -6.57 4.84 -12.26
N ASP A 92 -5.70 4.88 -13.28
CA ASP A 92 -5.87 5.72 -14.46
C ASP A 92 -6.90 5.15 -15.45
N VAL A 93 -6.81 3.85 -15.72
CA VAL A 93 -7.63 3.15 -16.73
C VAL A 93 -8.78 2.40 -16.07
N GLY A 94 -8.54 1.78 -14.91
CA GLY A 94 -9.48 0.90 -14.24
C GLY A 94 -9.64 -0.45 -14.94
N VAL A 95 -10.48 -1.31 -14.35
CA VAL A 95 -10.77 -2.65 -14.86
C VAL A 95 -12.25 -2.84 -15.05
N GLN A 96 -12.66 -3.26 -16.26
CA GLN A 96 -14.04 -3.59 -16.54
C GLN A 96 -14.46 -4.81 -15.72
N THR A 97 -15.40 -4.60 -14.83
CA THR A 97 -15.86 -5.58 -13.85
C THR A 97 -17.36 -5.76 -13.95
N TYR A 98 -17.83 -6.99 -13.82
CA TYR A 98 -19.26 -7.30 -13.84
C TYR A 98 -19.79 -7.39 -12.41
N ASP A 99 -20.79 -6.54 -12.11
CA ASP A 99 -21.52 -6.61 -10.86
C ASP A 99 -22.73 -7.55 -10.99
N VAL A 100 -22.68 -8.68 -10.28
CA VAL A 100 -23.75 -9.69 -10.28
C VAL A 100 -25.05 -9.15 -9.68
N SER A 101 -24.97 -8.22 -8.73
CA SER A 101 -26.13 -7.69 -8.04
C SER A 101 -26.97 -6.75 -8.93
N THR A 102 -26.30 -5.89 -9.65
CA THR A 102 -26.93 -4.94 -10.59
C THR A 102 -27.06 -5.50 -11.99
N LYS A 103 -26.36 -6.60 -12.30
CA LYS A 103 -26.24 -7.22 -13.65
C LYS A 103 -25.68 -6.25 -14.70
N GLN A 104 -24.78 -5.36 -14.28
CA GLN A 104 -24.17 -4.35 -15.16
C GLN A 104 -22.65 -4.42 -15.07
N ASN A 105 -22.00 -3.99 -16.16
CA ASN A 105 -20.57 -3.76 -16.15
C ASN A 105 -20.28 -2.36 -15.64
N PHE A 106 -19.24 -2.23 -14.84
CA PHE A 106 -18.70 -0.96 -14.37
C PHE A 106 -17.17 -0.95 -14.47
N CYS A 107 -16.58 0.23 -14.52
CA CYS A 107 -15.14 0.37 -14.48
C CYS A 107 -14.69 0.54 -13.03
N MET A 108 -13.99 -0.46 -12.50
CA MET A 108 -13.49 -0.47 -11.15
C MET A 108 -12.10 0.18 -11.11
N HIS A 109 -11.94 1.18 -10.25
CA HIS A 109 -10.66 1.81 -9.98
C HIS A 109 -10.18 1.43 -8.57
N ALA A 110 -8.87 1.51 -8.35
CA ALA A 110 -8.28 1.26 -7.05
C ALA A 110 -7.40 2.41 -6.58
N ILE A 111 -7.35 2.61 -5.28
CA ILE A 111 -6.42 3.54 -4.62
C ILE A 111 -5.66 2.83 -3.53
N LEU A 112 -4.42 3.24 -3.30
CA LEU A 112 -3.52 2.66 -2.34
C LEU A 112 -3.17 3.66 -1.22
N TRP A 113 -3.16 3.15 0.02
CA TRP A 113 -2.50 3.77 1.17
C TRP A 113 -1.45 2.83 1.74
N THR A 114 -0.39 3.36 2.30
CA THR A 114 0.62 2.56 2.99
C THR A 114 0.36 2.55 4.50
N ILE A 115 0.55 1.38 5.12
CA ILE A 115 0.49 1.19 6.57
C ILE A 115 1.79 0.53 6.98
N ASN A 116 2.61 1.24 7.71
CA ASN A 116 3.91 0.75 8.09
C ASN A 116 4.21 1.09 9.54
N ASP A 117 4.93 0.23 10.23
CA ASP A 117 5.64 0.58 11.43
C ASP A 117 6.86 1.47 11.12
N PHE A 118 7.56 1.96 12.14
CA PHE A 118 8.69 2.87 11.94
C PHE A 118 9.83 2.27 11.09
N PRO A 119 10.27 1.01 11.28
CA PRO A 119 11.30 0.39 10.46
C PRO A 119 10.89 0.22 8.99
N ALA A 120 9.69 -0.29 8.74
CA ALA A 120 9.17 -0.46 7.38
C ALA A 120 8.93 0.90 6.71
N TYR A 121 8.48 1.91 7.46
CA TYR A 121 8.33 3.27 6.97
C TYR A 121 9.67 3.85 6.49
N ALA A 122 10.78 3.60 7.21
CA ALA A 122 12.10 4.04 6.76
C ALA A 122 12.48 3.48 5.39
N ASN A 123 12.24 2.18 5.20
CA ASN A 123 12.55 1.51 3.95
C ASN A 123 11.67 2.02 2.79
N LEU A 124 10.37 2.19 3.03
CA LEU A 124 9.42 2.61 1.99
C LEU A 124 9.47 4.10 1.65
N SER A 125 9.86 4.96 2.58
CA SER A 125 9.89 6.42 2.38
C SER A 125 11.29 6.98 2.13
N GLY A 126 12.34 6.17 2.33
CA GLY A 126 13.71 6.66 2.36
C GLY A 126 14.01 7.61 3.54
N TRP A 127 13.07 7.75 4.48
CA TRP A 127 13.19 8.66 5.61
C TRP A 127 13.91 7.99 6.78
N SER A 128 14.86 8.69 7.40
CA SER A 128 15.52 8.17 8.60
C SER A 128 14.56 8.14 9.78
N THR A 129 14.31 6.96 10.33
CA THR A 129 13.54 6.75 11.56
C THR A 129 14.38 6.83 12.83
N LYS A 130 15.65 7.25 12.71
CA LYS A 130 16.60 7.38 13.81
C LYS A 130 17.05 8.84 13.96
N GLY A 131 17.25 9.29 15.21
CA GLY A 131 17.79 10.60 15.53
C GLY A 131 16.73 11.69 15.73
N LYS A 132 17.19 12.96 15.79
CA LYS A 132 16.41 14.15 16.18
C LYS A 132 15.19 14.42 15.25
N PHE A 133 15.27 13.97 14.01
CA PHE A 133 14.26 14.22 12.97
C PHE A 133 13.48 12.96 12.59
N ALA A 134 13.46 11.94 13.44
CA ALA A 134 12.85 10.65 13.16
C ALA A 134 11.31 10.70 13.04
N CYS A 135 10.65 11.69 13.63
CA CYS A 135 9.19 11.79 13.59
C CYS A 135 8.72 12.49 12.30
N PRO A 136 8.03 11.79 11.38
CA PRO A 136 7.53 12.39 10.15
C PRO A 136 6.43 13.42 10.38
N ILE A 137 5.74 13.36 11.53
CA ILE A 137 4.63 14.28 11.86
C ILE A 137 5.16 15.57 12.51
N CYS A 138 6.18 15.44 13.38
CA CYS A 138 6.74 16.57 14.11
C CYS A 138 7.74 17.38 13.28
N ASN A 139 8.27 16.79 12.22
CA ASN A 139 9.18 17.46 11.32
C ASN A 139 8.36 18.29 10.33
N LYS A 140 8.52 19.62 10.34
CA LYS A 140 7.77 20.56 9.51
C LYS A 140 8.08 20.47 8.00
N VAL A 141 8.93 19.54 7.60
CA VAL A 141 9.23 19.24 6.20
C VAL A 141 8.37 18.06 5.76
N GLY A 142 7.26 18.34 5.13
CA GLY A 142 6.43 17.49 4.30
C GLY A 142 6.11 16.10 4.85
N VAL A 143 4.86 15.91 5.22
CA VAL A 143 4.28 14.55 5.29
C VAL A 143 4.35 13.95 3.90
N LEU A 144 5.35 13.15 3.63
CA LEU A 144 5.31 12.18 2.56
C LEU A 144 4.37 11.06 3.01
N MET A 145 3.06 11.30 2.89
CA MET A 145 2.25 10.22 2.42
C MET A 145 2.88 9.86 1.07
N VAL A 146 3.29 8.62 0.87
CA VAL A 146 3.36 8.08 -0.48
C VAL A 146 1.90 7.95 -0.92
N THR A 147 1.31 9.08 -1.18
CA THR A 147 0.23 9.19 -2.11
C THR A 147 0.92 8.81 -3.41
N VAL A 148 0.45 7.81 -4.10
CA VAL A 148 0.70 7.71 -5.53
C VAL A 148 0.31 9.09 -6.05
N THR A 149 1.29 9.95 -6.26
CA THR A 149 1.06 11.25 -6.87
C THR A 149 0.71 10.94 -8.30
N VAL A 150 -0.60 10.90 -8.56
CA VAL A 150 -1.11 11.03 -9.92
C VAL A 150 -0.54 12.35 -10.41
N PRO A 151 0.30 12.38 -11.45
CA PRO A 151 0.76 13.64 -12.01
C PRO A 151 -0.45 14.43 -12.44
N ASP A 152 -0.62 15.65 -11.90
CA ASP A 152 -1.57 16.62 -12.44
C ASP A 152 -1.25 16.74 -13.92
N ARG A 153 -2.19 16.36 -14.76
CA ARG A 153 -2.16 16.67 -16.17
C ARG A 153 -2.75 18.05 -16.33
N ASP A 154 -1.89 19.03 -16.55
CA ASP A 154 -2.25 20.27 -17.24
C ASP A 154 -2.72 19.98 -18.67
#